data_7be6a4845aefc2bdd5dfbeecc16b8b25
#
_entry.id   7be6a4845aefc2bdd5dfbeecc16b8b25
#
_cell.length_a   1.000
_cell.length_b   1.000
_cell.length_c   1.000
_cell.angle_alpha   90.00
_cell.angle_beta   90.00
_cell.angle_gamma   90.00
#
_symmetry.space_group_name_H-M   'P 1'
#
loop_
_entity.id
_entity.type
_entity.pdbx_description
1 polymer ?
#
loop_
_entity_poly.entity_id
_entity_poly.type
_entity_poly.pdbx_seq_one_letter_code
_entity_poly.pdbx_strand_id
1 'polypeptide(L)'
;MKAEVLTLTYQERLDVTPADVAFLKPLMASFQKLKRTLWQSLYGWPPTRRPADLNEFKRAFCAKHQISSTAYNSIKNEVDGLFKAQRELLETRLIEMEAKRKSVAEWLESNKAMVAKSLAKINALHEEHQARLLLKVAITRKKLHHKARKLAALQRKLDKIKGQMDLGSNWSPQVAFGGKALQNAQHDLEANGYANHEQWLADWQFARASAVFFLGDQGEKSRNREVKGTEALAVDLSADTLRLRLTIPEHLRGQFDGQANYSLSPVKLSLRTLAALREALGTTYLKEVKKNGQITFKEMHLPLSWRIVRRLKTKSLKDGTKVTAEVYYLQCIAQKRIESYQSCSDAGAIGVDQNLDHIAVGIIDRFGNPRDSFTIPFSPSENDAQQNRALIGAIAADIATLAAHLGVPIVSEKLDFKRKKAALKESYGPKVNHRFSAFSYAGIANGIKTAALKRSVQYIEVNPAYSSLISAINYFGLQFNMID
;
A
#
# COMPACT_ATOMS: atom_id res chain seq x y z
N MET A 1 -6.64 -22.67 14.79
CA MET A 1 -6.33 -21.75 13.67
C MET A 1 -5.36 -20.66 14.13
N LYS A 2 -4.42 -20.21 13.28
CA LYS A 2 -3.59 -19.06 13.60
C LYS A 2 -4.49 -17.81 13.58
N ALA A 3 -4.50 -17.02 14.65
CA ALA A 3 -5.27 -15.77 14.69
C ALA A 3 -4.84 -14.83 13.56
N GLU A 4 -5.80 -14.26 12.85
CA GLU A 4 -5.53 -13.23 11.84
C GLU A 4 -5.32 -11.87 12.51
N VAL A 5 -4.32 -11.10 12.06
CA VAL A 5 -4.01 -9.79 12.63
C VAL A 5 -4.26 -8.71 11.59
N LEU A 6 -5.21 -7.84 11.87
CA LEU A 6 -5.52 -6.68 11.05
C LEU A 6 -4.83 -5.44 11.63
N THR A 7 -4.01 -4.76 10.83
CA THR A 7 -3.37 -3.50 11.21
C THR A 7 -4.18 -2.33 10.66
N LEU A 8 -4.62 -1.44 11.53
CA LEU A 8 -5.44 -0.27 11.20
C LEU A 8 -4.72 1.02 11.58
N THR A 9 -4.85 2.03 10.74
CA THR A 9 -4.33 3.37 11.01
C THR A 9 -5.48 4.34 11.18
N TYR A 10 -5.51 5.00 12.33
CA TYR A 10 -6.44 6.09 12.65
C TYR A 10 -5.66 7.40 12.63
N GLN A 11 -6.24 8.45 12.07
CA GLN A 11 -5.57 9.73 11.92
C GLN A 11 -6.42 10.85 12.51
N GLU A 12 -5.80 11.63 13.41
CA GLU A 12 -6.37 12.83 13.99
C GLU A 12 -5.52 14.05 13.63
N ARG A 13 -6.17 15.21 13.53
CA ARG A 13 -5.47 16.47 13.36
C ARG A 13 -4.90 16.91 14.70
N LEU A 14 -3.65 17.35 14.71
CA LEU A 14 -3.02 17.98 15.85
C LEU A 14 -3.22 19.49 15.78
N ASP A 15 -3.79 20.06 16.83
CA ASP A 15 -3.83 21.51 17.04
C ASP A 15 -2.56 21.90 17.79
N VAL A 16 -1.50 22.14 17.02
CA VAL A 16 -0.14 22.41 17.52
C VAL A 16 0.03 23.89 17.85
N THR A 17 0.64 24.16 19.00
CA THR A 17 1.11 25.48 19.39
C THR A 17 2.43 25.85 18.67
N PRO A 18 2.85 27.11 18.65
CA PRO A 18 4.18 27.49 18.16
C PRO A 18 5.31 26.72 18.87
N ALA A 19 5.18 26.43 20.16
CA ALA A 19 6.15 25.65 20.94
C ALA A 19 6.18 24.20 20.47
N ASP A 20 5.01 23.56 20.21
CA ASP A 20 4.95 22.22 19.63
C ASP A 20 5.63 22.14 18.27
N VAL A 21 5.41 23.16 17.42
CA VAL A 21 6.06 23.24 16.11
C VAL A 21 7.57 23.39 16.24
N ALA A 22 8.04 24.26 17.16
CA ALA A 22 9.47 24.44 17.43
C ALA A 22 10.14 23.14 17.92
N PHE A 23 9.41 22.31 18.65
CA PHE A 23 9.89 21.00 19.09
C PHE A 23 9.83 19.94 17.97
N LEU A 24 8.72 19.83 17.25
CA LEU A 24 8.48 18.75 16.28
C LEU A 24 9.37 18.86 15.04
N LYS A 25 9.68 20.06 14.56
CA LYS A 25 10.51 20.27 13.35
C LYS A 25 11.91 19.67 13.50
N PRO A 26 12.72 20.02 14.51
CA PRO A 26 14.06 19.44 14.69
C PRO A 26 14.00 17.93 15.01
N LEU A 27 13.00 17.47 15.78
CA LEU A 27 12.80 16.05 16.04
C LEU A 27 12.59 15.25 14.75
N MET A 28 11.65 15.69 13.89
CA MET A 28 11.37 15.05 12.60
C MET A 28 12.60 15.07 11.69
N ALA A 29 13.29 16.20 11.60
CA ALA A 29 14.50 16.35 10.79
C ALA A 29 15.60 15.37 11.25
N SER A 30 15.82 15.26 12.54
CA SER A 30 16.79 14.33 13.14
C SER A 30 16.44 12.87 12.83
N PHE A 31 15.21 12.43 13.11
CA PHE A 31 14.80 11.05 12.84
C PHE A 31 14.91 10.69 11.35
N GLN A 32 14.53 11.60 10.46
CA GLN A 32 14.65 11.36 9.02
C GLN A 32 16.11 11.39 8.54
N LYS A 33 17.00 12.17 9.17
CA LYS A 33 18.43 12.11 8.91
C LYS A 33 19.00 10.76 9.35
N LEU A 34 18.69 10.32 10.55
CA LEU A 34 19.12 9.03 11.10
C LEU A 34 18.59 7.85 10.26
N LYS A 35 17.35 7.93 9.77
CA LYS A 35 16.75 6.93 8.86
C LYS A 35 17.56 6.78 7.57
N ARG A 36 18.00 7.88 6.95
CA ARG A 36 18.85 7.84 5.75
C ARG A 36 20.24 7.27 6.07
N THR A 37 20.82 7.66 7.18
CA THR A 37 22.11 7.13 7.64
C THR A 37 22.03 5.63 7.91
N LEU A 38 20.99 5.18 8.61
CA LEU A 38 20.76 3.75 8.88
C LEU A 38 20.49 2.95 7.60
N TRP A 39 19.70 3.50 6.68
CA TRP A 39 19.49 2.91 5.35
C TRP A 39 20.81 2.67 4.62
N GLN A 40 21.68 3.70 4.57
CA GLN A 40 22.97 3.58 3.90
C GLN A 40 23.88 2.54 4.58
N SER A 41 23.84 2.44 5.91
CA SER A 41 24.63 1.45 6.64
C SER A 41 24.12 0.01 6.43
N LEU A 42 22.81 -0.21 6.41
CA LEU A 42 22.23 -1.55 6.32
C LEU A 42 22.04 -2.04 4.88
N TYR A 43 21.71 -1.14 3.96
CA TYR A 43 21.28 -1.47 2.59
C TYR A 43 22.04 -0.71 1.49
N GLY A 44 22.99 0.14 1.86
CA GLY A 44 23.80 0.91 0.92
C GLY A 44 24.79 0.06 0.13
N TRP A 45 25.38 0.68 -0.88
CA TRP A 45 26.44 0.09 -1.71
C TRP A 45 27.83 0.58 -1.28
N PRO A 46 28.88 -0.24 -1.28
CA PRO A 46 28.85 -1.69 -1.58
C PRO A 46 28.38 -2.55 -0.40
N PRO A 47 27.80 -3.75 -0.66
CA PRO A 47 27.31 -4.63 0.41
C PRO A 47 28.38 -5.06 1.43
N THR A 48 29.63 -5.08 1.01
CA THR A 48 30.80 -5.41 1.87
C THR A 48 31.01 -4.46 3.04
N ARG A 49 30.40 -3.25 3.01
CA ARG A 49 30.47 -2.26 4.11
C ARG A 49 29.34 -2.43 5.13
N ARG A 50 28.47 -3.40 4.93
CA ARG A 50 27.38 -3.66 5.88
C ARG A 50 27.90 -4.31 7.15
N PRO A 51 27.29 -4.01 8.31
CA PRO A 51 27.73 -4.60 9.57
C PRO A 51 27.50 -6.11 9.58
N ALA A 52 28.51 -6.87 10.02
CA ALA A 52 28.44 -8.31 10.20
C ALA A 52 27.59 -8.67 11.44
N ASP A 53 27.80 -7.96 12.57
CA ASP A 53 26.99 -8.08 13.79
C ASP A 53 26.05 -6.88 13.92
N LEU A 54 24.76 -7.16 13.81
CA LEU A 54 23.71 -6.14 13.93
C LEU A 54 23.50 -5.65 15.37
N ASN A 55 23.84 -6.45 16.38
CA ASN A 55 23.69 -6.05 17.78
C ASN A 55 24.83 -5.11 18.20
N GLU A 56 26.04 -5.42 17.80
CA GLU A 56 27.20 -4.54 18.00
C GLU A 56 26.99 -3.21 17.26
N PHE A 57 26.61 -3.29 16.00
CA PHE A 57 26.29 -2.12 15.18
C PHE A 57 25.21 -1.26 15.84
N LYS A 58 24.12 -1.86 16.35
CA LYS A 58 23.06 -1.14 17.05
C LYS A 58 23.61 -0.36 18.24
N ARG A 59 24.46 -1.00 19.08
CA ARG A 59 25.07 -0.34 20.24
C ARG A 59 25.94 0.85 19.83
N ALA A 60 26.79 0.63 18.84
CA ALA A 60 27.65 1.69 18.30
C ALA A 60 26.87 2.83 17.65
N PHE A 61 25.81 2.51 16.88
CA PHE A 61 24.94 3.51 16.26
C PHE A 61 24.19 4.35 17.30
N CYS A 62 23.64 3.71 18.34
CA CYS A 62 22.94 4.42 19.42
C CYS A 62 23.91 5.36 20.17
N ALA A 63 25.10 4.88 20.52
CA ALA A 63 26.10 5.69 21.19
C ALA A 63 26.57 6.87 20.33
N LYS A 64 26.91 6.61 19.05
CA LYS A 64 27.38 7.64 18.11
C LYS A 64 26.36 8.75 17.90
N HIS A 65 25.09 8.41 17.83
CA HIS A 65 24.01 9.35 17.52
C HIS A 65 23.22 9.80 18.74
N GLN A 66 23.62 9.37 19.94
CA GLN A 66 23.00 9.73 21.22
C GLN A 66 21.48 9.53 21.21
N ILE A 67 21.06 8.34 20.77
CA ILE A 67 19.66 7.91 20.74
C ILE A 67 19.43 6.64 21.55
N SER A 68 18.20 6.48 22.05
CA SER A 68 17.81 5.27 22.75
C SER A 68 17.69 4.06 21.82
N SER A 69 17.79 2.85 22.39
CA SER A 69 17.53 1.59 21.71
C SER A 69 16.13 1.53 21.08
N THR A 70 15.13 2.14 21.73
CA THR A 70 13.75 2.22 21.25
C THR A 70 13.62 3.13 20.04
N ALA A 71 14.31 4.29 20.05
CA ALA A 71 14.38 5.17 18.89
C ALA A 71 15.04 4.48 17.68
N TYR A 72 16.16 3.76 17.91
CA TYR A 72 16.80 2.94 16.88
C TYR A 72 15.84 1.90 16.30
N ASN A 73 15.11 1.16 17.15
CA ASN A 73 14.17 0.14 16.70
C ASN A 73 13.04 0.74 15.85
N SER A 74 12.55 1.94 16.21
CA SER A 74 11.56 2.67 15.44
C SER A 74 12.07 3.02 14.04
N ILE A 75 13.28 3.58 13.96
CA ILE A 75 13.94 3.93 12.69
C ILE A 75 14.23 2.67 11.86
N LYS A 76 14.74 1.61 12.50
CA LYS A 76 15.03 0.33 11.84
C LYS A 76 13.79 -0.31 11.24
N ASN A 77 12.67 -0.29 11.95
CA ASN A 77 11.40 -0.82 11.44
C ASN A 77 10.97 -0.10 10.16
N GLU A 78 11.07 1.23 10.10
CA GLU A 78 10.78 1.98 8.87
C GLU A 78 11.77 1.66 7.74
N VAL A 79 13.06 1.50 8.05
CA VAL A 79 14.10 1.16 7.08
C VAL A 79 13.88 -0.24 6.51
N ASP A 80 13.59 -1.23 7.35
CA ASP A 80 13.29 -2.60 6.93
C ASP A 80 12.00 -2.66 6.10
N GLY A 81 10.99 -1.88 6.49
CA GLY A 81 9.74 -1.74 5.73
C GLY A 81 9.96 -1.15 4.34
N LEU A 82 10.83 -0.15 4.21
CA LEU A 82 11.21 0.40 2.91
C LEU A 82 11.94 -0.64 2.03
N PHE A 83 12.86 -1.43 2.61
CA PHE A 83 13.56 -2.47 1.89
C PHE A 83 12.59 -3.54 1.36
N LYS A 84 11.67 -4.02 2.21
CA LYS A 84 10.62 -4.97 1.82
C LYS A 84 9.75 -4.40 0.69
N ALA A 85 9.30 -3.17 0.82
CA ALA A 85 8.49 -2.52 -0.22
C ALA A 85 9.24 -2.38 -1.57
N GLN A 86 10.56 -2.09 -1.55
CA GLN A 86 11.36 -2.07 -2.78
C GLN A 86 11.47 -3.46 -3.40
N ARG A 87 11.58 -4.51 -2.60
CA ARG A 87 11.64 -5.90 -3.07
C ARG A 87 10.32 -6.33 -3.72
N GLU A 88 9.20 -6.04 -3.10
CA GLU A 88 7.86 -6.29 -3.66
C GLU A 88 7.61 -5.51 -4.96
N LEU A 89 8.11 -4.27 -5.04
CA LEU A 89 8.09 -3.49 -6.27
C LEU A 89 8.92 -4.13 -7.38
N LEU A 90 10.07 -4.72 -7.04
CA LEU A 90 10.92 -5.40 -8.01
C LEU A 90 10.22 -6.63 -8.59
N GLU A 91 9.59 -7.45 -7.74
CA GLU A 91 8.77 -8.60 -8.15
C GLU A 91 7.59 -8.17 -9.03
N THR A 92 6.90 -7.10 -8.65
CA THR A 92 5.81 -6.53 -9.45
C THR A 92 6.29 -6.08 -10.82
N ARG A 93 7.45 -5.41 -10.89
CA ARG A 93 8.06 -4.98 -12.16
C ARG A 93 8.47 -6.15 -13.03
N LEU A 94 8.95 -7.23 -12.43
CA LEU A 94 9.29 -8.46 -13.17
C LEU A 94 8.04 -9.00 -13.89
N ILE A 95 6.94 -9.21 -13.15
CA ILE A 95 5.68 -9.70 -13.70
C ILE A 95 5.16 -8.79 -14.84
N GLU A 96 5.19 -7.47 -14.64
CA GLU A 96 4.77 -6.50 -15.66
C GLU A 96 5.65 -6.56 -16.92
N MET A 97 6.97 -6.68 -16.77
CA MET A 97 7.87 -6.72 -17.91
C MET A 97 7.76 -8.05 -18.67
N GLU A 98 7.57 -9.18 -17.97
CA GLU A 98 7.32 -10.49 -18.60
C GLU A 98 6.03 -10.48 -19.42
N ALA A 99 4.93 -9.95 -18.87
CA ALA A 99 3.67 -9.82 -19.58
C ALA A 99 3.81 -8.94 -20.83
N LYS A 100 4.48 -7.78 -20.71
CA LYS A 100 4.75 -6.91 -21.87
C LYS A 100 5.60 -7.58 -22.93
N ARG A 101 6.66 -8.30 -22.50
CA ARG A 101 7.52 -9.05 -23.44
C ARG A 101 6.73 -10.11 -24.20
N LYS A 102 5.89 -10.88 -23.47
CA LYS A 102 5.04 -11.92 -24.06
C LYS A 102 4.09 -11.32 -25.11
N SER A 103 3.37 -10.26 -24.78
CA SER A 103 2.43 -9.60 -25.68
C SER A 103 3.12 -9.03 -26.94
N VAL A 104 4.32 -8.43 -26.79
CA VAL A 104 5.08 -7.92 -27.95
C VAL A 104 5.59 -9.07 -28.82
N ALA A 105 6.02 -10.19 -28.23
CA ALA A 105 6.48 -11.37 -28.97
C ALA A 105 5.33 -12.01 -29.76
N GLU A 106 4.18 -12.22 -29.16
CA GLU A 106 2.98 -12.76 -29.81
C GLU A 106 2.53 -11.86 -30.99
N TRP A 107 2.54 -10.54 -30.79
CA TRP A 107 2.23 -9.57 -31.84
C TRP A 107 3.23 -9.68 -33.00
N LEU A 108 4.54 -9.82 -32.71
CA LEU A 108 5.58 -9.98 -33.74
C LEU A 108 5.36 -11.24 -34.56
N GLU A 109 5.12 -12.38 -33.93
CA GLU A 109 4.90 -13.66 -34.62
C GLU A 109 3.64 -13.63 -35.49
N SER A 110 2.52 -13.13 -34.95
CA SER A 110 1.26 -12.98 -35.69
C SER A 110 1.42 -12.08 -36.92
N ASN A 111 2.10 -10.94 -36.80
CA ASN A 111 2.28 -10.01 -37.92
C ASN A 111 3.33 -10.46 -38.93
N LYS A 112 4.35 -11.19 -38.52
CA LYS A 112 5.30 -11.87 -39.45
C LYS A 112 4.55 -12.90 -40.31
N ALA A 113 3.71 -13.75 -39.67
CA ALA A 113 2.89 -14.73 -40.38
C ALA A 113 1.90 -14.06 -41.35
N MET A 114 1.28 -12.94 -40.95
CA MET A 114 0.40 -12.15 -41.80
C MET A 114 1.13 -11.58 -43.01
N VAL A 115 2.32 -11.01 -42.84
CA VAL A 115 3.16 -10.50 -43.93
C VAL A 115 3.55 -11.61 -44.89
N ALA A 116 3.95 -12.77 -44.40
CA ALA A 116 4.28 -13.93 -45.22
C ALA A 116 3.08 -14.40 -46.07
N LYS A 117 1.92 -14.54 -45.44
CA LYS A 117 0.65 -14.88 -46.15
C LYS A 117 0.27 -13.85 -47.23
N SER A 118 0.43 -12.55 -46.92
CA SER A 118 0.15 -11.46 -47.84
C SER A 118 1.08 -11.50 -49.08
N LEU A 119 2.37 -11.73 -48.87
CA LEU A 119 3.32 -11.84 -49.96
C LEU A 119 3.08 -13.08 -50.85
N ALA A 120 2.71 -14.21 -50.25
CA ALA A 120 2.39 -15.42 -51.02
C ALA A 120 1.19 -15.25 -51.98
N LYS A 121 0.26 -14.35 -51.68
CA LYS A 121 -0.94 -14.07 -52.48
C LYS A 121 -0.75 -12.98 -53.53
N ILE A 122 0.38 -12.28 -53.55
CA ILE A 122 0.55 -11.04 -54.28
C ILE A 122 0.41 -11.24 -55.81
N ASN A 123 1.02 -12.34 -56.34
CA ASN A 123 1.03 -12.64 -57.75
C ASN A 123 -0.32 -13.06 -58.34
N ALA A 124 -1.28 -13.38 -57.48
CA ALA A 124 -2.66 -13.75 -57.87
C ALA A 124 -3.64 -12.56 -57.89
N LEU A 125 -3.18 -11.34 -57.57
CA LEU A 125 -4.00 -10.15 -57.48
C LEU A 125 -3.87 -9.23 -58.69
N HIS A 126 -4.89 -8.44 -58.99
CA HIS A 126 -4.85 -7.38 -60.02
C HIS A 126 -3.88 -6.26 -59.58
N GLU A 127 -3.20 -5.55 -60.50
CA GLU A 127 -2.12 -4.60 -60.26
C GLU A 127 -2.44 -3.54 -59.18
N GLU A 128 -3.65 -2.96 -59.21
CA GLU A 128 -4.06 -1.95 -58.22
C GLU A 128 -4.09 -2.53 -56.80
N HIS A 129 -4.60 -3.75 -56.65
CA HIS A 129 -4.64 -4.46 -55.39
C HIS A 129 -3.25 -4.88 -54.89
N GLN A 130 -2.34 -5.22 -55.82
CA GLN A 130 -0.95 -5.50 -55.53
C GLN A 130 -0.25 -4.29 -54.92
N ALA A 131 -0.39 -3.10 -55.53
CA ALA A 131 0.21 -1.88 -55.03
C ALA A 131 -0.25 -1.52 -53.61
N ARG A 132 -1.54 -1.62 -53.34
CA ARG A 132 -2.14 -1.39 -52.01
C ARG A 132 -1.61 -2.40 -50.96
N LEU A 133 -1.49 -3.67 -51.34
CA LEU A 133 -0.97 -4.73 -50.47
C LEU A 133 0.52 -4.54 -50.16
N LEU A 134 1.31 -4.19 -51.16
CA LEU A 134 2.75 -3.89 -51.00
C LEU A 134 2.96 -2.70 -50.01
N LEU A 135 2.19 -1.63 -50.16
CA LEU A 135 2.26 -0.50 -49.24
C LEU A 135 1.90 -0.93 -47.79
N LYS A 136 0.87 -1.75 -47.63
CA LYS A 136 0.47 -2.29 -46.32
C LYS A 136 1.55 -3.17 -45.72
N VAL A 137 2.18 -4.01 -46.52
CA VAL A 137 3.34 -4.84 -46.11
C VAL A 137 4.52 -3.98 -45.70
N ALA A 138 4.85 -2.94 -46.48
CA ALA A 138 5.97 -2.02 -46.18
C ALA A 138 5.75 -1.30 -44.84
N ILE A 139 4.54 -0.79 -44.57
CA ILE A 139 4.17 -0.17 -43.29
C ILE A 139 4.29 -1.19 -42.14
N THR A 140 3.81 -2.42 -42.36
CA THR A 140 3.87 -3.46 -41.33
C THR A 140 5.30 -3.88 -41.04
N ARG A 141 6.20 -3.99 -42.06
CA ARG A 141 7.62 -4.24 -41.84
C ARG A 141 8.30 -3.18 -41.00
N LYS A 142 7.98 -1.88 -41.21
CA LYS A 142 8.50 -0.80 -40.33
C LYS A 142 8.05 -1.01 -38.89
N LYS A 143 6.77 -1.34 -38.67
CA LYS A 143 6.24 -1.64 -37.33
C LYS A 143 6.89 -2.87 -36.70
N LEU A 144 7.14 -3.93 -37.47
CA LEU A 144 7.86 -5.14 -37.02
C LEU A 144 9.26 -4.79 -36.55
N HIS A 145 10.00 -3.96 -37.30
CA HIS A 145 11.34 -3.51 -36.90
C HIS A 145 11.32 -2.76 -35.56
N HIS A 146 10.40 -1.79 -35.39
CA HIS A 146 10.27 -1.05 -34.13
C HIS A 146 9.87 -1.95 -32.95
N LYS A 147 8.95 -2.89 -33.17
CA LYS A 147 8.52 -3.84 -32.12
C LYS A 147 9.64 -4.84 -31.77
N ALA A 148 10.46 -5.27 -32.73
CA ALA A 148 11.62 -6.12 -32.48
C ALA A 148 12.67 -5.41 -31.60
N ARG A 149 12.95 -4.12 -31.87
CA ARG A 149 13.82 -3.30 -31.00
C ARG A 149 13.22 -3.15 -29.61
N LYS A 150 11.89 -2.95 -29.51
CA LYS A 150 11.17 -2.90 -28.20
C LYS A 150 11.31 -4.22 -27.45
N LEU A 151 11.18 -5.37 -28.13
CA LEU A 151 11.35 -6.70 -27.53
C LEU A 151 12.75 -6.88 -26.94
N ALA A 152 13.79 -6.56 -27.69
CA ALA A 152 15.17 -6.62 -27.23
C ALA A 152 15.43 -5.70 -26.02
N ALA A 153 14.85 -4.49 -26.02
CA ALA A 153 14.94 -3.57 -24.89
C ALA A 153 14.21 -4.10 -23.64
N LEU A 154 13.06 -4.76 -23.81
CA LEU A 154 12.33 -5.41 -22.70
C LEU A 154 13.13 -6.58 -22.15
N GLN A 155 13.75 -7.40 -22.99
CA GLN A 155 14.60 -8.52 -22.55
C GLN A 155 15.76 -8.01 -21.67
N ARG A 156 16.51 -7.01 -22.12
CA ARG A 156 17.60 -6.40 -21.32
C ARG A 156 17.12 -5.87 -19.97
N LYS A 157 15.90 -5.28 -19.92
CA LYS A 157 15.31 -4.83 -18.64
C LYS A 157 14.96 -6.00 -17.73
N LEU A 158 14.43 -7.09 -18.29
CA LEU A 158 14.13 -8.31 -17.55
C LEU A 158 15.39 -8.95 -16.97
N ASP A 159 16.43 -9.06 -17.76
CA ASP A 159 17.72 -9.64 -17.31
C ASP A 159 18.31 -8.80 -16.17
N LYS A 160 18.22 -7.46 -16.26
CA LYS A 160 18.62 -6.57 -15.18
C LYS A 160 17.80 -6.78 -13.90
N ILE A 161 16.48 -6.93 -14.02
CA ILE A 161 15.60 -7.16 -12.84
C ILE A 161 15.93 -8.52 -12.21
N LYS A 162 16.07 -9.58 -13.02
CA LYS A 162 16.45 -10.92 -12.55
C LYS A 162 17.78 -10.89 -11.84
N GLY A 163 18.80 -10.29 -12.43
CA GLY A 163 20.11 -10.12 -11.79
C GLY A 163 20.05 -9.34 -10.47
N GLN A 164 19.14 -8.37 -10.33
CA GLN A 164 18.91 -7.68 -9.06
C GLN A 164 18.25 -8.59 -8.01
N MET A 165 17.33 -9.46 -8.44
CA MET A 165 16.67 -10.43 -7.53
C MET A 165 17.66 -11.50 -7.06
N ASP A 166 18.56 -11.97 -7.94
CA ASP A 166 19.56 -12.97 -7.64
C ASP A 166 20.60 -12.50 -6.59
N LEU A 167 20.80 -11.17 -6.46
CA LEU A 167 21.63 -10.61 -5.39
C LEU A 167 21.08 -10.87 -3.98
N GLY A 168 19.79 -11.20 -3.84
CA GLY A 168 19.17 -11.52 -2.55
C GLY A 168 19.41 -10.45 -1.48
N SER A 169 20.07 -10.82 -0.38
CA SER A 169 20.44 -9.90 0.71
C SER A 169 21.50 -8.86 0.30
N ASN A 170 22.30 -9.15 -0.73
CA ASN A 170 23.34 -8.23 -1.24
C ASN A 170 22.79 -7.14 -2.17
N TRP A 171 21.51 -7.20 -2.49
CA TRP A 171 20.88 -6.15 -3.29
C TRP A 171 20.86 -4.81 -2.53
N SER A 172 21.20 -3.73 -3.23
CA SER A 172 21.21 -2.35 -2.72
C SER A 172 20.24 -1.49 -3.52
N PRO A 173 18.97 -1.40 -3.10
CA PRO A 173 17.97 -0.60 -3.80
C PRO A 173 18.21 0.90 -3.60
N GLN A 174 18.08 1.66 -4.69
CA GLN A 174 18.10 3.12 -4.63
C GLN A 174 16.75 3.64 -4.20
N VAL A 175 16.71 4.40 -3.11
CA VAL A 175 15.51 5.04 -2.58
C VAL A 175 15.64 6.55 -2.62
N ALA A 176 14.68 7.20 -3.26
CA ALA A 176 14.55 8.65 -3.25
C ALA A 176 13.76 9.08 -1.99
N PHE A 177 14.46 9.41 -0.93
CA PHE A 177 13.85 10.00 0.27
C PHE A 177 13.28 11.38 -0.07
N GLY A 178 11.98 11.57 0.13
CA GLY A 178 11.24 12.77 -0.29
C GLY A 178 10.43 12.58 -1.58
N GLY A 179 10.63 11.43 -2.27
CA GLY A 179 9.90 11.06 -3.48
C GLY A 179 10.67 11.30 -4.77
N LYS A 180 10.53 10.35 -5.71
CA LYS A 180 11.27 10.38 -6.98
C LYS A 180 10.85 11.54 -7.89
N ALA A 181 9.56 11.88 -7.89
CA ALA A 181 9.07 13.00 -8.70
C ALA A 181 9.71 14.31 -8.27
N LEU A 182 9.71 14.60 -6.95
CA LEU A 182 10.34 15.78 -6.39
C LEU A 182 11.87 15.77 -6.60
N GLN A 183 12.53 14.61 -6.48
CA GLN A 183 13.94 14.47 -6.80
C GLN A 183 14.24 14.82 -8.26
N ASN A 184 13.42 14.37 -9.19
CA ASN A 184 13.62 14.64 -10.61
C ASN A 184 13.30 16.10 -10.99
N ALA A 185 12.43 16.77 -10.25
CA ALA A 185 12.03 18.15 -10.52
C ALA A 185 13.22 19.15 -10.51
N GLN A 186 14.34 18.80 -9.83
CA GLN A 186 15.56 19.61 -9.85
C GLN A 186 16.19 19.78 -11.25
N HIS A 187 15.88 18.88 -12.18
CA HIS A 187 16.45 18.90 -13.53
C HIS A 187 15.65 19.75 -14.52
N ASP A 188 14.44 20.18 -14.13
CA ASP A 188 13.57 21.05 -14.92
C ASP A 188 12.65 21.80 -13.95
N LEU A 189 13.20 22.88 -13.39
CA LEU A 189 12.54 23.63 -12.31
C LEU A 189 11.28 24.34 -12.82
N GLU A 190 11.36 24.99 -13.98
CA GLU A 190 10.27 25.77 -14.55
C GLU A 190 9.06 24.87 -14.90
N ALA A 191 9.28 23.75 -15.58
CA ALA A 191 8.22 22.81 -15.92
C ALA A 191 7.57 22.19 -14.68
N ASN A 192 8.25 22.20 -13.52
CA ASN A 192 7.73 21.70 -12.24
C ASN A 192 7.24 22.83 -11.32
N GLY A 193 7.15 24.08 -11.80
CA GLY A 193 6.58 25.21 -11.08
C GLY A 193 7.49 25.84 -10.02
N TYR A 194 8.81 25.65 -10.12
CA TYR A 194 9.80 26.24 -9.23
C TYR A 194 10.46 27.47 -9.89
N ALA A 195 10.48 28.59 -9.19
CA ALA A 195 11.15 29.82 -9.68
C ALA A 195 12.69 29.66 -9.64
N ASN A 196 13.22 28.91 -8.69
CA ASN A 196 14.66 28.70 -8.52
C ASN A 196 14.96 27.42 -7.74
N HIS A 197 16.26 27.07 -7.67
CA HIS A 197 16.72 25.88 -6.96
C HIS A 197 16.49 25.96 -5.44
N GLU A 198 16.51 27.14 -4.84
CA GLU A 198 16.30 27.32 -3.40
C GLU A 198 14.88 26.93 -3.00
N GLN A 199 13.88 27.32 -3.79
CA GLN A 199 12.48 26.94 -3.56
C GLN A 199 12.29 25.42 -3.66
N TRP A 200 12.87 24.79 -4.69
CA TRP A 200 12.88 23.33 -4.80
C TRP A 200 13.58 22.66 -3.61
N LEU A 201 14.74 23.20 -3.19
CA LEU A 201 15.51 22.66 -2.06
C LEU A 201 14.72 22.73 -0.76
N ALA A 202 13.98 23.81 -0.52
CA ALA A 202 13.11 23.95 0.64
C ALA A 202 12.02 22.86 0.66
N ASP A 203 11.35 22.63 -0.47
CA ASP A 203 10.34 21.56 -0.60
C ASP A 203 10.96 20.17 -0.45
N TRP A 204 12.15 19.98 -1.03
CA TRP A 204 12.91 18.73 -0.87
C TRP A 204 13.30 18.45 0.58
N GLN A 205 13.77 19.46 1.30
CA GLN A 205 14.10 19.38 2.73
C GLN A 205 12.83 19.12 3.55
N PHE A 206 11.74 19.82 3.25
CA PHE A 206 10.44 19.64 3.89
C PHE A 206 9.96 18.20 3.72
N ALA A 207 9.93 17.66 2.52
CA ALA A 207 9.48 16.30 2.23
C ALA A 207 10.32 15.24 2.96
N ARG A 208 11.62 15.51 3.14
CA ARG A 208 12.58 14.64 3.85
C ARG A 208 12.57 14.78 5.37
N ALA A 209 11.80 15.70 5.91
CA ALA A 209 11.71 15.98 7.35
C ALA A 209 10.26 16.08 7.84
N SER A 210 9.34 15.37 7.16
CA SER A 210 7.89 15.55 7.36
C SER A 210 7.23 14.53 8.29
N ALA A 211 7.98 13.60 8.88
CA ALA A 211 7.40 12.58 9.76
C ALA A 211 8.39 12.04 10.79
N VAL A 212 7.85 11.61 11.93
CA VAL A 212 8.54 10.79 12.94
C VAL A 212 7.65 9.61 13.31
N PHE A 213 8.26 8.44 13.48
CA PHE A 213 7.59 7.19 13.80
C PHE A 213 8.09 6.61 15.11
N PHE A 214 7.17 6.13 15.93
CA PHE A 214 7.42 5.46 17.20
C PHE A 214 6.82 4.06 17.15
N LEU A 215 7.68 3.05 17.19
CA LEU A 215 7.28 1.66 17.17
C LEU A 215 6.67 1.26 18.51
N GLY A 216 5.48 0.67 18.49
CA GLY A 216 4.81 0.13 19.66
C GLY A 216 5.52 -1.09 20.23
N ASP A 217 5.58 -1.18 21.54
CA ASP A 217 6.14 -2.31 22.25
C ASP A 217 5.06 -3.33 22.64
N GLN A 218 5.39 -4.62 22.55
CA GLN A 218 4.60 -5.71 23.08
C GLN A 218 5.02 -5.94 24.54
N GLY A 219 4.45 -5.13 25.46
CA GLY A 219 4.76 -5.24 26.89
C GLY A 219 4.07 -6.42 27.56
N GLU A 220 4.72 -7.09 28.51
CA GLU A 220 4.06 -8.05 29.41
C GLU A 220 3.03 -7.31 30.29
N LYS A 221 1.85 -7.89 30.48
CA LYS A 221 0.79 -7.32 31.35
C LYS A 221 1.24 -7.13 32.79
N SER A 222 2.12 -8.00 33.27
CA SER A 222 2.66 -7.97 34.65
C SER A 222 3.59 -6.79 34.93
N ARG A 223 4.13 -6.14 33.89
CA ARG A 223 4.85 -4.88 34.05
C ARG A 223 3.83 -3.77 34.13
N ASN A 224 3.42 -3.38 35.37
CA ASN A 224 2.59 -2.22 35.65
C ASN A 224 3.16 -0.97 34.99
N ARG A 225 2.97 -0.83 33.71
CA ARG A 225 3.20 0.43 33.00
C ARG A 225 1.84 1.13 32.92
N GLU A 226 1.62 2.07 33.81
CA GLU A 226 0.50 3.02 33.77
C GLU A 226 0.46 3.77 32.44
N VAL A 227 1.55 3.71 31.68
CA VAL A 227 1.76 4.42 30.44
C VAL A 227 1.90 3.42 29.29
N LYS A 228 0.84 3.28 28.54
CA LYS A 228 0.79 2.41 27.37
C LYS A 228 1.34 3.17 26.15
N GLY A 229 2.51 2.79 25.69
CA GLY A 229 3.20 3.42 24.57
C GLY A 229 4.57 2.79 24.37
N THR A 230 5.53 3.60 23.99
CA THR A 230 6.94 3.22 23.95
C THR A 230 7.72 4.08 24.94
N GLU A 231 8.96 3.70 25.26
CA GLU A 231 9.84 4.58 26.05
C GLU A 231 10.06 5.95 25.37
N ALA A 232 9.93 6.00 24.04
CA ALA A 232 10.10 7.22 23.27
C ALA A 232 8.80 8.06 23.18
N LEU A 233 7.64 7.47 23.44
CA LEU A 233 6.34 8.15 23.40
C LEU A 233 5.41 7.50 24.43
N ALA A 234 5.18 8.21 25.51
CA ALA A 234 4.21 7.84 26.53
C ALA A 234 2.83 8.40 26.21
N VAL A 235 1.80 7.59 26.44
CA VAL A 235 0.41 7.89 26.07
C VAL A 235 -0.47 7.81 27.33
N ASP A 236 -1.18 8.91 27.62
CA ASP A 236 -2.22 8.95 28.63
C ASP A 236 -3.54 9.29 27.92
N LEU A 237 -4.55 8.43 28.12
CA LEU A 237 -5.89 8.59 27.55
C LEU A 237 -6.88 8.86 28.69
N SER A 238 -7.27 10.12 28.85
CA SER A 238 -8.29 10.55 29.80
C SER A 238 -9.55 11.00 29.07
N ALA A 239 -10.68 10.37 29.37
CA ALA A 239 -11.98 10.62 28.72
C ALA A 239 -11.89 10.53 27.19
N ASP A 240 -11.92 11.65 26.47
CA ASP A 240 -11.81 11.77 25.01
C ASP A 240 -10.50 12.46 24.55
N THR A 241 -9.62 12.74 25.49
CA THR A 241 -8.40 13.50 25.27
C THR A 241 -7.17 12.65 25.44
N LEU A 242 -6.28 12.72 24.46
CA LEU A 242 -5.01 12.02 24.43
C LEU A 242 -3.88 12.98 24.77
N ARG A 243 -3.10 12.65 25.78
CA ARG A 243 -1.86 13.35 26.15
C ARG A 243 -0.67 12.53 25.69
N LEU A 244 0.25 13.18 24.99
CA LEU A 244 1.45 12.57 24.45
C LEU A 244 2.68 13.21 25.09
N ARG A 245 3.54 12.38 25.71
CA ARG A 245 4.83 12.79 26.24
C ARG A 245 5.91 12.10 25.40
N LEU A 246 6.72 12.89 24.70
CA LEU A 246 7.80 12.41 23.85
C LEU A 246 9.13 12.52 24.59
N THR A 247 9.94 11.48 24.48
CA THR A 247 11.32 11.52 24.98
C THR A 247 12.19 12.28 23.99
N ILE A 248 12.91 13.27 24.48
CA ILE A 248 13.86 14.08 23.70
C ILE A 248 15.16 13.28 23.55
N PRO A 249 15.58 12.95 22.31
CA PRO A 249 16.89 12.33 22.08
C PRO A 249 18.00 13.20 22.67
N GLU A 250 19.02 12.56 23.23
CA GLU A 250 20.08 13.25 23.99
C GLU A 250 20.77 14.35 23.19
N HIS A 251 21.07 14.09 21.90
CA HIS A 251 21.69 15.07 21.00
C HIS A 251 20.81 16.31 20.68
N LEU A 252 19.52 16.29 21.03
CA LEU A 252 18.63 17.43 20.88
C LEU A 252 18.36 18.19 22.18
N ARG A 253 18.69 17.60 23.35
CA ARG A 253 18.36 18.20 24.66
C ARG A 253 18.91 19.58 24.84
N GLY A 254 20.10 19.86 24.30
CA GLY A 254 20.70 21.20 24.35
C GLY A 254 19.88 22.30 23.69
N GLN A 255 18.97 21.95 22.77
CA GLN A 255 18.02 22.87 22.12
C GLN A 255 16.76 23.11 22.96
N PHE A 256 16.55 22.33 24.04
CA PHE A 256 15.37 22.33 24.90
C PHE A 256 15.75 22.38 26.39
N ASP A 257 16.64 23.25 26.76
CA ASP A 257 17.07 23.52 28.13
C ASP A 257 17.44 22.27 28.94
N GLY A 258 18.03 21.26 28.27
CA GLY A 258 18.42 19.99 28.90
C GLY A 258 17.26 19.06 29.25
N GLN A 259 16.02 19.39 28.89
CA GLN A 259 14.83 18.58 29.22
C GLN A 259 14.91 17.19 28.59
N ALA A 260 14.48 16.19 29.35
CA ALA A 260 14.46 14.80 28.87
C ALA A 260 13.18 14.45 28.11
N ASN A 261 12.07 15.16 28.37
CA ASN A 261 10.76 14.89 27.80
C ASN A 261 10.07 16.19 27.39
N TYR A 262 9.22 16.07 26.38
CA TYR A 262 8.34 17.14 25.92
C TYR A 262 6.88 16.63 25.90
N SER A 263 5.96 17.40 26.49
CA SER A 263 4.53 17.09 26.45
C SER A 263 3.87 17.92 25.37
N LEU A 264 3.32 17.25 24.35
CA LEU A 264 2.53 17.91 23.30
C LEU A 264 1.20 18.41 23.86
N SER A 265 0.65 19.44 23.22
CA SER A 265 -0.71 19.90 23.47
C SER A 265 -1.68 18.72 23.39
N PRO A 266 -2.69 18.67 24.29
CA PRO A 266 -3.65 17.57 24.31
C PRO A 266 -4.41 17.43 22.99
N VAL A 267 -4.61 16.18 22.57
CA VAL A 267 -5.27 15.84 21.30
C VAL A 267 -6.68 15.36 21.58
N LYS A 268 -7.67 16.07 21.06
CA LYS A 268 -9.07 15.62 21.10
C LYS A 268 -9.26 14.53 20.03
N LEU A 269 -9.80 13.40 20.45
CA LEU A 269 -10.00 12.25 19.58
C LEU A 269 -11.42 12.21 19.03
N SER A 270 -11.57 11.79 17.78
CA SER A 270 -12.87 11.40 17.24
C SER A 270 -13.39 10.15 17.96
N LEU A 271 -14.72 9.99 18.06
CA LEU A 271 -15.36 8.82 18.69
C LEU A 271 -14.84 7.50 18.11
N ARG A 272 -14.60 7.48 16.80
CA ARG A 272 -14.06 6.30 16.10
C ARG A 272 -12.64 5.95 16.56
N THR A 273 -11.77 6.93 16.65
CA THR A 273 -10.38 6.72 17.09
C THR A 273 -10.32 6.35 18.56
N LEU A 274 -11.17 7.01 19.39
CA LEU A 274 -11.29 6.73 20.81
C LEU A 274 -11.73 5.27 21.06
N ALA A 275 -12.76 4.79 20.35
CA ALA A 275 -13.23 3.42 20.47
C ALA A 275 -12.14 2.41 20.08
N ALA A 276 -11.45 2.66 18.96
CA ALA A 276 -10.37 1.79 18.50
C ALA A 276 -9.17 1.76 19.45
N LEU A 277 -8.83 2.90 20.06
CA LEU A 277 -7.75 2.96 21.06
C LEU A 277 -8.13 2.21 22.32
N ARG A 278 -9.35 2.38 22.83
CA ARG A 278 -9.83 1.64 24.01
C ARG A 278 -9.85 0.14 23.78
N GLU A 279 -10.31 -0.30 22.60
CA GLU A 279 -10.25 -1.72 22.19
C GLU A 279 -8.80 -2.22 22.19
N ALA A 280 -7.88 -1.52 21.50
CA ALA A 280 -6.49 -1.92 21.40
C ALA A 280 -5.75 -1.94 22.75
N LEU A 281 -6.04 -0.97 23.63
CA LEU A 281 -5.46 -0.86 24.97
C LEU A 281 -6.02 -1.93 25.92
N GLY A 282 -7.28 -2.33 25.74
CA GLY A 282 -7.94 -3.37 26.55
C GLY A 282 -7.62 -4.80 26.11
N THR A 283 -7.16 -4.99 24.86
CA THR A 283 -6.94 -6.32 24.32
C THR A 283 -5.57 -6.87 24.70
N THR A 284 -5.57 -8.08 25.25
CA THR A 284 -4.36 -8.86 25.54
C THR A 284 -4.42 -10.21 24.82
N TYR A 285 -3.29 -10.87 24.68
CA TYR A 285 -3.20 -12.21 24.12
C TYR A 285 -2.11 -13.03 24.81
N LEU A 286 -2.25 -14.35 24.78
CA LEU A 286 -1.24 -15.27 25.33
C LEU A 286 -0.18 -15.53 24.26
N LYS A 287 1.06 -15.29 24.60
CA LYS A 287 2.24 -15.57 23.78
C LYS A 287 2.98 -16.75 24.35
N GLU A 288 3.19 -17.77 23.54
CA GLU A 288 4.08 -18.88 23.88
C GLU A 288 5.54 -18.39 23.91
N VAL A 289 6.22 -18.63 25.04
CA VAL A 289 7.62 -18.30 25.23
C VAL A 289 8.36 -19.56 25.64
N LYS A 290 9.32 -19.98 24.81
CA LYS A 290 10.23 -21.08 25.10
C LYS A 290 11.46 -20.55 25.84
N LYS A 291 11.68 -20.99 27.06
CA LYS A 291 12.86 -20.67 27.84
C LYS A 291 13.41 -21.95 28.47
N ASN A 292 14.69 -22.26 28.22
CA ASN A 292 15.36 -23.45 28.74
C ASN A 292 14.58 -24.78 28.50
N GLY A 293 14.00 -24.96 27.32
CA GLY A 293 13.22 -26.14 26.96
C GLY A 293 11.78 -26.20 27.52
N GLN A 294 11.42 -25.28 28.43
CA GLN A 294 10.08 -25.16 28.97
C GLN A 294 9.23 -24.17 28.17
N ILE A 295 7.97 -24.54 27.91
CA ILE A 295 6.99 -23.68 27.28
C ILE A 295 6.20 -22.97 28.38
N THR A 296 6.22 -21.65 28.36
CA THR A 296 5.44 -20.79 29.26
C THR A 296 4.56 -19.87 28.42
N PHE A 297 3.39 -19.51 28.94
CA PHE A 297 2.50 -18.52 28.31
C PHE A 297 2.58 -17.21 29.07
N LYS A 298 2.81 -16.12 28.32
CA LYS A 298 2.83 -14.77 28.88
C LYS A 298 1.69 -13.95 28.27
N GLU A 299 0.97 -13.24 29.11
CA GLU A 299 -0.04 -12.31 28.67
C GLU A 299 0.62 -11.01 28.18
N MET A 300 0.38 -10.69 26.91
CA MET A 300 0.98 -9.55 26.21
C MET A 300 -0.08 -8.58 25.75
N HIS A 301 0.24 -7.28 25.74
CA HIS A 301 -0.59 -6.27 25.10
C HIS A 301 -0.33 -6.21 23.59
N LEU A 302 -1.34 -5.83 22.82
CA LEU A 302 -1.17 -5.52 21.40
C LEU A 302 -0.31 -4.26 21.24
N PRO A 303 0.62 -4.23 20.26
CA PRO A 303 1.47 -3.06 20.04
C PRO A 303 0.65 -1.90 19.48
N LEU A 304 0.89 -0.70 20.02
CA LEU A 304 0.39 0.56 19.52
C LEU A 304 1.55 1.38 19.01
N SER A 305 1.64 1.55 17.69
CA SER A 305 2.66 2.39 17.07
C SER A 305 2.05 3.76 16.72
N TRP A 306 2.90 4.77 16.73
CA TRP A 306 2.48 6.14 16.52
C TRP A 306 3.33 6.80 15.44
N ARG A 307 2.70 7.67 14.65
CA ARG A 307 3.42 8.49 13.69
C ARG A 307 2.87 9.92 13.74
N ILE A 308 3.76 10.90 13.85
CA ILE A 308 3.40 12.30 13.68
C ILE A 308 3.84 12.72 12.29
N VAL A 309 2.92 13.31 11.51
CA VAL A 309 3.15 13.69 10.10
C VAL A 309 2.84 15.16 9.92
N ARG A 310 3.74 15.88 9.26
CA ARG A 310 3.59 17.24 8.82
C ARG A 310 3.25 17.28 7.33
N ARG A 311 2.23 18.01 6.94
CA ARG A 311 1.82 18.18 5.54
C ARG A 311 1.57 19.63 5.22
N LEU A 312 1.82 20.03 3.96
CA LEU A 312 1.33 21.28 3.43
C LEU A 312 -0.12 21.10 2.94
N LYS A 313 -0.98 22.02 3.35
CA LYS A 313 -2.35 22.12 2.82
C LYS A 313 -2.56 23.49 2.23
N THR A 314 -2.91 23.52 0.96
CA THR A 314 -3.30 24.74 0.26
C THR A 314 -4.82 24.86 0.29
N LYS A 315 -5.32 25.97 0.78
CA LYS A 315 -6.75 26.36 0.73
C LYS A 315 -6.88 27.55 -0.22
N SER A 316 -7.87 27.48 -1.10
CA SER A 316 -8.31 28.64 -1.84
C SER A 316 -9.29 29.44 -0.97
N LEU A 317 -9.01 30.70 -0.77
CA LEU A 317 -9.92 31.64 -0.08
C LEU A 317 -11.04 32.07 -1.06
N LYS A 318 -12.07 32.73 -0.53
CA LYS A 318 -13.23 33.20 -1.33
C LYS A 318 -12.84 34.20 -2.42
N ASP A 319 -11.74 34.91 -2.24
CA ASP A 319 -11.15 35.87 -3.18
C ASP A 319 -10.25 35.23 -4.24
N GLY A 320 -10.15 33.89 -4.27
CA GLY A 320 -9.27 33.15 -5.18
C GLY A 320 -7.82 33.02 -4.72
N THR A 321 -7.43 33.70 -3.63
CA THR A 321 -6.06 33.60 -3.08
C THR A 321 -5.81 32.21 -2.52
N LYS A 322 -4.65 31.64 -2.84
CA LYS A 322 -4.23 30.34 -2.30
C LYS A 322 -3.31 30.54 -1.10
N VAL A 323 -3.73 30.08 0.06
CA VAL A 323 -2.93 30.08 1.29
C VAL A 323 -2.48 28.66 1.60
N THR A 324 -1.16 28.46 1.73
CA THR A 324 -0.57 27.18 2.10
C THR A 324 -0.15 27.23 3.57
N ALA A 325 -0.63 26.27 4.35
CA ALA A 325 -0.31 26.14 5.77
C ALA A 325 0.24 24.77 6.09
N GLU A 326 1.17 24.71 7.06
CA GLU A 326 1.61 23.45 7.65
C GLU A 326 0.52 22.90 8.57
N VAL A 327 0.17 21.63 8.41
CA VAL A 327 -0.81 20.92 9.24
C VAL A 327 -0.17 19.65 9.76
N TYR A 328 -0.37 19.39 11.03
CA TYR A 328 0.16 18.21 11.71
C TYR A 328 -0.94 17.18 11.96
N TYR A 329 -0.58 15.92 11.81
CA TYR A 329 -1.48 14.80 12.06
C TYR A 329 -0.80 13.78 12.96
N LEU A 330 -1.56 13.26 13.90
CA LEU A 330 -1.22 12.07 14.66
C LEU A 330 -1.85 10.86 13.98
N GLN A 331 -1.06 9.86 13.69
CA GLN A 331 -1.52 8.56 13.22
C GLN A 331 -1.29 7.53 14.32
N CYS A 332 -2.37 6.91 14.78
CA CYS A 332 -2.31 5.74 15.65
C CYS A 332 -2.42 4.48 14.80
N ILE A 333 -1.46 3.59 14.95
CA ILE A 333 -1.39 2.32 14.24
C ILE A 333 -1.67 1.22 15.25
N ALA A 334 -2.91 0.74 15.25
CA ALA A 334 -3.40 -0.29 16.16
C ALA A 334 -3.53 -1.63 15.44
N GLN A 335 -3.35 -2.72 16.17
CA GLN A 335 -3.62 -4.06 15.71
C GLN A 335 -4.93 -4.56 16.31
N LYS A 336 -5.75 -5.21 15.49
CA LYS A 336 -6.91 -5.99 15.92
C LYS A 336 -6.60 -7.47 15.64
N ARG A 337 -6.70 -8.30 16.66
CA ARG A 337 -6.52 -9.73 16.56
C ARG A 337 -7.88 -10.40 16.44
N ILE A 338 -8.04 -11.22 15.42
CA ILE A 338 -9.26 -11.97 15.15
C ILE A 338 -8.98 -13.43 15.51
N GLU A 339 -9.51 -13.88 16.62
CA GLU A 339 -9.32 -15.25 17.12
C GLU A 339 -10.39 -16.20 16.58
N SER A 340 -11.60 -15.67 16.36
CA SER A 340 -12.73 -16.40 15.77
C SER A 340 -13.54 -15.46 14.88
N TYR A 341 -14.14 -16.03 13.85
CA TYR A 341 -15.07 -15.31 13.00
C TYR A 341 -16.50 -15.45 13.56
N GLN A 342 -17.29 -14.40 13.39
CA GLN A 342 -18.74 -14.42 13.68
C GLN A 342 -19.53 -15.03 12.53
N SER A 343 -18.92 -15.15 11.35
CA SER A 343 -19.50 -15.76 10.15
C SER A 343 -19.23 -17.26 10.09
N CYS A 344 -20.21 -18.02 9.60
CA CYS A 344 -20.11 -19.46 9.39
C CYS A 344 -20.45 -19.79 7.93
N SER A 345 -19.58 -20.55 7.25
CA SER A 345 -19.83 -21.02 5.87
C SER A 345 -21.00 -22.00 5.77
N ASP A 346 -21.33 -22.67 6.88
CA ASP A 346 -22.46 -23.59 6.93
C ASP A 346 -23.83 -22.86 6.92
N ALA A 347 -23.85 -21.55 7.10
CA ALA A 347 -25.06 -20.74 6.99
C ALA A 347 -25.30 -20.22 5.55
N GLY A 348 -24.31 -20.29 4.69
CA GLY A 348 -24.31 -19.74 3.32
C GLY A 348 -23.11 -18.86 3.04
N ALA A 349 -23.19 -18.01 2.02
CA ALA A 349 -22.13 -17.09 1.65
C ALA A 349 -22.65 -15.88 0.88
N ILE A 350 -21.88 -14.78 0.90
CA ILE A 350 -22.04 -13.66 -0.02
C ILE A 350 -20.91 -13.72 -1.05
N GLY A 351 -21.27 -13.95 -2.32
CA GLY A 351 -20.35 -13.84 -3.46
C GLY A 351 -20.22 -12.40 -3.95
N VAL A 352 -19.00 -11.97 -4.23
CA VAL A 352 -18.72 -10.62 -4.76
C VAL A 352 -17.91 -10.73 -6.03
N ASP A 353 -18.47 -10.26 -7.14
CA ASP A 353 -17.79 -10.10 -8.42
C ASP A 353 -17.54 -8.63 -8.74
N GLN A 354 -16.33 -8.32 -9.18
CA GLN A 354 -15.86 -6.96 -9.41
C GLN A 354 -15.78 -6.68 -10.90
N ASN A 355 -16.71 -5.87 -11.41
CA ASN A 355 -16.76 -5.41 -12.80
C ASN A 355 -16.26 -3.96 -12.92
N LEU A 356 -16.11 -3.47 -14.16
CA LEU A 356 -15.56 -2.13 -14.44
C LEU A 356 -16.47 -0.98 -13.99
N ASP A 357 -17.76 -1.20 -14.00
CA ASP A 357 -18.82 -0.22 -13.81
C ASP A 357 -19.79 -0.58 -12.68
N HIS A 358 -19.66 -1.78 -12.13
CA HIS A 358 -20.47 -2.23 -11.00
C HIS A 358 -19.77 -3.32 -10.19
N ILE A 359 -20.29 -3.56 -9.01
CA ILE A 359 -19.95 -4.71 -8.15
C ILE A 359 -21.22 -5.56 -8.06
N ALA A 360 -21.16 -6.80 -8.54
CA ALA A 360 -22.26 -7.74 -8.41
C ALA A 360 -22.13 -8.48 -7.06
N VAL A 361 -23.25 -8.61 -6.37
CA VAL A 361 -23.34 -9.28 -5.07
C VAL A 361 -24.43 -10.36 -5.18
N GLY A 362 -24.07 -11.60 -4.88
CA GLY A 362 -25.00 -12.72 -4.82
C GLY A 362 -25.01 -13.35 -3.42
N ILE A 363 -26.19 -13.70 -2.93
CA ILE A 363 -26.38 -14.35 -1.62
C ILE A 363 -26.85 -15.78 -1.87
N ILE A 364 -26.15 -16.73 -1.27
CA ILE A 364 -26.53 -18.16 -1.32
C ILE A 364 -26.81 -18.68 0.09
N ASP A 365 -27.71 -19.63 0.18
CA ASP A 365 -27.96 -20.35 1.45
C ASP A 365 -26.93 -21.47 1.70
N ARG A 366 -27.10 -22.19 2.79
CA ARG A 366 -26.24 -23.32 3.20
C ARG A 366 -26.21 -24.47 2.20
N PHE A 367 -27.20 -24.58 1.31
CA PHE A 367 -27.28 -25.62 0.29
C PHE A 367 -26.70 -25.17 -1.05
N GLY A 368 -26.24 -23.89 -1.15
CA GLY A 368 -25.74 -23.29 -2.37
C GLY A 368 -26.83 -22.72 -3.28
N ASN A 369 -28.09 -22.69 -2.85
CA ASN A 369 -29.17 -22.11 -3.64
C ASN A 369 -29.12 -20.58 -3.59
N PRO A 370 -29.28 -19.89 -4.74
CA PRO A 370 -29.41 -18.45 -4.79
C PRO A 370 -30.63 -17.97 -3.96
N ARG A 371 -30.40 -16.97 -3.12
CA ARG A 371 -31.43 -16.33 -2.30
C ARG A 371 -31.76 -14.94 -2.77
N ASP A 372 -30.71 -14.20 -3.12
CA ASP A 372 -30.85 -12.82 -3.60
C ASP A 372 -29.63 -12.41 -4.40
N SER A 373 -29.79 -11.39 -5.27
CA SER A 373 -28.68 -10.81 -5.99
C SER A 373 -28.98 -9.36 -6.34
N PHE A 374 -27.96 -8.50 -6.27
CA PHE A 374 -28.06 -7.10 -6.66
C PHE A 374 -26.72 -6.58 -7.18
N THR A 375 -26.78 -5.44 -7.84
CA THR A 375 -25.61 -4.76 -8.37
C THR A 375 -25.46 -3.37 -7.73
N ILE A 376 -24.22 -3.02 -7.37
CA ILE A 376 -23.87 -1.70 -6.85
C ILE A 376 -23.15 -0.96 -7.99
N PRO A 377 -23.71 0.10 -8.56
CA PRO A 377 -23.06 0.86 -9.62
C PRO A 377 -21.80 1.56 -9.10
N PHE A 378 -20.74 1.55 -9.92
CA PHE A 378 -19.45 2.10 -9.56
C PHE A 378 -18.73 2.66 -10.79
N SER A 379 -18.60 3.99 -10.88
CA SER A 379 -17.96 4.68 -12.02
C SER A 379 -16.66 5.39 -11.62
N PRO A 380 -15.53 4.68 -11.51
CA PRO A 380 -14.27 5.26 -11.03
C PRO A 380 -13.65 6.28 -12.01
N SER A 381 -14.05 6.29 -13.26
CA SER A 381 -13.52 7.22 -14.28
C SER A 381 -14.06 8.65 -14.15
N GLU A 382 -15.15 8.85 -13.44
CA GLU A 382 -15.81 10.15 -13.24
C GLU A 382 -15.36 10.86 -11.97
N ASN A 383 -14.67 10.15 -11.08
CA ASN A 383 -14.27 10.61 -9.77
C ASN A 383 -12.76 10.83 -9.67
N ASP A 384 -12.35 11.71 -8.77
CA ASP A 384 -10.95 11.79 -8.37
C ASP A 384 -10.53 10.61 -7.48
N ALA A 385 -9.22 10.49 -7.21
CA ALA A 385 -8.68 9.38 -6.43
C ALA A 385 -9.19 9.36 -4.97
N GLN A 386 -9.56 10.50 -4.40
CA GLN A 386 -10.07 10.61 -3.04
C GLN A 386 -11.54 10.22 -2.98
N GLN A 387 -12.33 10.66 -3.93
CA GLN A 387 -13.74 10.29 -4.11
C GLN A 387 -13.86 8.78 -4.34
N ASN A 388 -13.04 8.21 -5.22
CA ASN A 388 -13.01 6.77 -5.46
C ASN A 388 -12.67 5.98 -4.19
N ARG A 389 -11.72 6.45 -3.38
CA ARG A 389 -11.38 5.80 -2.11
C ARG A 389 -12.54 5.85 -1.11
N ALA A 390 -13.25 6.96 -1.03
CA ALA A 390 -14.41 7.12 -0.16
C ALA A 390 -15.55 6.19 -0.59
N LEU A 391 -15.85 6.14 -1.90
CA LEU A 391 -16.89 5.29 -2.47
C LEU A 391 -16.58 3.80 -2.26
N ILE A 392 -15.36 3.35 -2.56
CA ILE A 392 -14.91 1.98 -2.28
C ILE A 392 -15.07 1.65 -0.79
N GLY A 393 -14.70 2.59 0.08
CA GLY A 393 -14.86 2.42 1.53
C GLY A 393 -16.31 2.26 1.98
N ALA A 394 -17.24 3.01 1.40
CA ALA A 394 -18.68 2.91 1.68
C ALA A 394 -19.23 1.56 1.20
N ILE A 395 -19.03 1.20 -0.07
CA ILE A 395 -19.48 -0.07 -0.64
C ILE A 395 -18.94 -1.27 0.16
N ALA A 396 -17.65 -1.24 0.50
CA ALA A 396 -17.04 -2.29 1.30
C ALA A 396 -17.65 -2.41 2.71
N ALA A 397 -18.00 -1.27 3.31
CA ALA A 397 -18.67 -1.25 4.62
C ALA A 397 -20.08 -1.82 4.55
N ASP A 398 -20.84 -1.53 3.51
CA ASP A 398 -22.21 -2.01 3.32
C ASP A 398 -22.24 -3.53 3.09
N ILE A 399 -21.40 -4.05 2.20
CA ILE A 399 -21.27 -5.50 1.95
C ILE A 399 -20.84 -6.23 3.24
N ALA A 400 -19.86 -5.70 3.98
CA ALA A 400 -19.41 -6.32 5.21
C ALA A 400 -20.44 -6.23 6.35
N THR A 401 -21.30 -5.20 6.36
CA THR A 401 -22.41 -5.08 7.31
C THR A 401 -23.49 -6.10 7.01
N LEU A 402 -23.83 -6.27 5.73
CA LEU A 402 -24.78 -7.31 5.29
C LEU A 402 -24.27 -8.70 5.66
N ALA A 403 -23.02 -9.02 5.39
CA ALA A 403 -22.41 -10.30 5.72
C ALA A 403 -22.41 -10.58 7.24
N ALA A 404 -22.11 -9.57 8.06
CA ALA A 404 -22.16 -9.68 9.50
C ALA A 404 -23.59 -9.91 10.00
N HIS A 405 -24.59 -9.23 9.42
CA HIS A 405 -26.00 -9.39 9.77
C HIS A 405 -26.51 -10.78 9.44
N LEU A 406 -26.13 -11.33 8.28
CA LEU A 406 -26.51 -12.68 7.86
C LEU A 406 -25.66 -13.77 8.54
N GLY A 407 -24.58 -13.43 9.19
CA GLY A 407 -23.68 -14.40 9.82
C GLY A 407 -22.90 -15.26 8.83
N VAL A 408 -22.68 -14.81 7.59
CA VAL A 408 -22.05 -15.57 6.50
C VAL A 408 -20.73 -14.95 6.05
N PRO A 409 -19.78 -15.74 5.50
CA PRO A 409 -18.53 -15.23 4.93
C PRO A 409 -18.76 -14.49 3.63
N ILE A 410 -17.79 -13.62 3.28
CA ILE A 410 -17.68 -12.99 1.97
C ILE A 410 -16.71 -13.81 1.11
N VAL A 411 -17.14 -14.19 -0.08
CA VAL A 411 -16.37 -14.94 -1.07
C VAL A 411 -16.11 -14.04 -2.27
N SER A 412 -14.88 -13.92 -2.70
CA SER A 412 -14.49 -13.14 -3.88
C SER A 412 -13.45 -13.88 -4.71
N GLU A 413 -13.41 -13.63 -6.00
CA GLU A 413 -12.38 -14.20 -6.85
C GLU A 413 -11.00 -13.62 -6.55
N LYS A 414 -9.99 -14.51 -6.49
CA LYS A 414 -8.60 -14.11 -6.42
C LYS A 414 -8.11 -13.68 -7.80
N LEU A 415 -8.23 -12.41 -8.10
CA LEU A 415 -7.90 -11.87 -9.41
C LEU A 415 -6.43 -11.43 -9.48
N ASP A 416 -5.63 -12.07 -10.36
CA ASP A 416 -4.26 -11.62 -10.69
C ASP A 416 -4.30 -10.48 -11.72
N PHE A 417 -4.73 -9.31 -11.25
CA PHE A 417 -4.86 -8.12 -12.09
C PHE A 417 -3.54 -7.57 -12.62
N LYS A 418 -2.40 -7.91 -12.00
CA LYS A 418 -1.10 -7.41 -12.44
C LYS A 418 -0.79 -7.93 -13.84
N ARG A 419 -1.02 -9.23 -14.09
CA ARG A 419 -0.85 -9.85 -15.40
C ARG A 419 -1.90 -9.40 -16.41
N LYS A 420 -3.19 -9.39 -16.03
CA LYS A 420 -4.27 -8.89 -16.90
C LYS A 420 -4.06 -7.42 -17.29
N LYS A 421 -3.76 -6.53 -16.36
CA LYS A 421 -3.51 -5.11 -16.62
C LYS A 421 -2.31 -4.88 -17.57
N ALA A 422 -1.27 -5.67 -17.43
CA ALA A 422 -0.09 -5.60 -18.30
C ALA A 422 -0.41 -6.07 -19.74
N ALA A 423 -1.18 -7.15 -19.89
CA ALA A 423 -1.62 -7.66 -21.18
C ALA A 423 -2.60 -6.69 -21.90
N LEU A 424 -3.58 -6.16 -21.17
CA LEU A 424 -4.57 -5.21 -21.69
C LEU A 424 -3.94 -3.92 -22.19
N LYS A 425 -2.88 -3.44 -21.55
CA LYS A 425 -2.20 -2.19 -21.91
C LYS A 425 -1.59 -2.18 -23.33
N GLU A 426 -1.29 -3.34 -23.89
CA GLU A 426 -0.76 -3.50 -25.25
C GLU A 426 -1.85 -3.81 -26.28
N SER A 427 -3.02 -4.27 -25.83
CA SER A 427 -4.10 -4.77 -26.71
C SER A 427 -5.17 -3.71 -27.03
N TYR A 428 -5.34 -2.69 -26.20
CA TYR A 428 -6.41 -1.69 -26.34
C TYR A 428 -5.87 -0.26 -26.54
N GLY A 429 -6.71 0.60 -27.12
CA GLY A 429 -6.37 2.01 -27.35
C GLY A 429 -6.29 2.85 -26.05
N PRO A 430 -5.73 4.09 -26.11
CA PRO A 430 -5.46 4.92 -24.93
C PRO A 430 -6.69 5.17 -24.04
N LYS A 431 -7.88 5.37 -24.60
CA LYS A 431 -9.13 5.61 -23.84
C LYS A 431 -9.52 4.41 -22.99
N VAL A 432 -9.48 3.20 -23.56
CA VAL A 432 -9.79 1.95 -22.88
C VAL A 432 -8.73 1.66 -21.82
N ASN A 433 -7.46 1.86 -22.14
CA ASN A 433 -6.36 1.70 -21.19
C ASN A 433 -6.46 2.69 -20.01
N HIS A 434 -6.97 3.90 -20.21
CA HIS A 434 -7.23 4.86 -19.14
C HIS A 434 -8.31 4.35 -18.20
N ARG A 435 -9.44 3.86 -18.72
CA ARG A 435 -10.52 3.26 -17.93
C ARG A 435 -10.03 2.07 -17.08
N PHE A 436 -9.30 1.13 -17.70
CA PHE A 436 -8.71 -0.01 -16.97
C PHE A 436 -7.64 0.41 -15.96
N SER A 437 -6.92 1.51 -16.21
CA SER A 437 -5.89 2.01 -15.28
C SER A 437 -6.50 2.73 -14.08
N ALA A 438 -7.61 3.42 -14.26
CA ALA A 438 -8.34 4.11 -13.21
C ALA A 438 -9.04 3.12 -12.26
N PHE A 439 -9.38 1.92 -12.74
CA PHE A 439 -10.06 0.90 -11.95
C PHE A 439 -9.09 0.22 -10.97
N SER A 440 -9.35 0.38 -9.70
CA SER A 440 -8.52 -0.16 -8.62
C SER A 440 -9.11 -1.47 -8.09
N TYR A 441 -9.09 -2.54 -8.88
CA TYR A 441 -9.54 -3.87 -8.44
C TYR A 441 -8.92 -4.29 -7.10
N ALA A 442 -7.59 -4.15 -6.97
CA ALA A 442 -6.91 -4.43 -5.71
C ALA A 442 -7.40 -3.54 -4.56
N GLY A 443 -7.79 -2.30 -4.86
CA GLY A 443 -8.35 -1.37 -3.88
C GLY A 443 -9.71 -1.84 -3.36
N ILE A 444 -10.58 -2.31 -4.25
CA ILE A 444 -11.91 -2.84 -3.90
C ILE A 444 -11.78 -4.13 -3.09
N ALA A 445 -11.02 -5.12 -3.57
CA ALA A 445 -10.81 -6.39 -2.87
C ALA A 445 -10.23 -6.16 -1.46
N ASN A 446 -9.19 -5.34 -1.34
CA ASN A 446 -8.59 -4.99 -0.05
C ASN A 446 -9.55 -4.18 0.84
N GLY A 447 -10.38 -3.32 0.26
CA GLY A 447 -11.41 -2.58 0.97
C GLY A 447 -12.44 -3.51 1.61
N ILE A 448 -13.01 -4.43 0.83
CA ILE A 448 -13.98 -5.43 1.28
C ILE A 448 -13.36 -6.36 2.33
N LYS A 449 -12.15 -6.90 2.07
CA LYS A 449 -11.42 -7.72 3.04
C LYS A 449 -11.21 -6.97 4.37
N THR A 450 -10.76 -5.73 4.32
CA THR A 450 -10.55 -4.93 5.52
C THR A 450 -11.85 -4.65 6.26
N ALA A 451 -12.94 -4.36 5.56
CA ALA A 451 -14.25 -4.12 6.16
C ALA A 451 -14.84 -5.37 6.80
N ALA A 452 -14.69 -6.54 6.14
CA ALA A 452 -15.07 -7.84 6.67
C ALA A 452 -14.32 -8.17 7.97
N LEU A 453 -12.99 -8.11 7.95
CA LEU A 453 -12.15 -8.39 9.10
C LEU A 453 -12.41 -7.45 10.29
N LYS A 454 -12.73 -6.18 10.05
CA LYS A 454 -13.14 -5.25 11.12
C LYS A 454 -14.36 -5.75 11.87
N ARG A 455 -15.27 -6.46 11.18
CA ARG A 455 -16.52 -7.03 11.75
C ARG A 455 -16.38 -8.49 12.15
N SER A 456 -15.15 -9.03 12.16
CA SER A 456 -14.89 -10.45 12.39
C SER A 456 -15.66 -11.38 11.43
N VAL A 457 -15.88 -10.92 10.19
CA VAL A 457 -16.44 -11.70 9.09
C VAL A 457 -15.29 -12.30 8.30
N GLN A 458 -15.40 -13.60 7.98
CA GLN A 458 -14.41 -14.30 7.18
C GLN A 458 -14.45 -13.82 5.73
N TYR A 459 -13.27 -13.57 5.14
CA TYR A 459 -13.10 -13.25 3.73
C TYR A 459 -12.34 -14.38 3.03
N ILE A 460 -12.96 -14.99 2.03
CA ILE A 460 -12.46 -16.17 1.33
C ILE A 460 -12.13 -15.78 -0.12
N GLU A 461 -10.92 -16.07 -0.56
CA GLU A 461 -10.50 -15.88 -1.96
C GLU A 461 -10.55 -17.22 -2.69
N VAL A 462 -11.30 -17.29 -3.78
CA VAL A 462 -11.45 -18.49 -4.63
C VAL A 462 -10.73 -18.33 -5.96
N ASN A 463 -10.32 -19.45 -6.55
CA ASN A 463 -9.69 -19.44 -7.86
C ASN A 463 -10.74 -19.09 -8.93
N PRO A 464 -10.51 -18.05 -9.78
CA PRO A 464 -11.46 -17.64 -10.83
C PRO A 464 -11.52 -18.61 -12.03
N ALA A 465 -10.65 -19.61 -12.09
CA ALA A 465 -10.64 -20.54 -13.22
C ALA A 465 -11.97 -21.31 -13.29
N TYR A 466 -12.62 -21.20 -14.43
CA TYR A 466 -13.90 -21.85 -14.74
C TYR A 466 -15.13 -21.41 -13.92
N SER A 467 -15.05 -20.38 -13.09
CA SER A 467 -16.19 -19.91 -12.28
C SER A 467 -17.42 -19.58 -13.15
N SER A 468 -17.22 -18.87 -14.27
CA SER A 468 -18.31 -18.57 -15.21
C SER A 468 -18.88 -19.80 -15.89
N LEU A 469 -18.05 -20.80 -16.21
CA LEU A 469 -18.51 -22.05 -16.82
C LEU A 469 -19.30 -22.90 -15.83
N ILE A 470 -18.82 -23.01 -14.59
CA ILE A 470 -19.51 -23.70 -13.51
C ILE A 470 -20.86 -23.04 -13.22
N SER A 471 -20.90 -21.71 -13.18
CA SER A 471 -22.14 -20.95 -13.01
C SER A 471 -23.13 -21.20 -14.16
N ALA A 472 -22.66 -21.20 -15.40
CA ALA A 472 -23.51 -21.49 -16.56
C ALA A 472 -24.08 -22.91 -16.53
N ILE A 473 -23.28 -23.91 -16.15
CA ILE A 473 -23.73 -25.30 -16.08
C ILE A 473 -24.74 -25.51 -14.95
N ASN A 474 -24.47 -24.95 -13.77
CA ASN A 474 -25.26 -25.25 -12.57
C ASN A 474 -26.51 -24.37 -12.42
N TYR A 475 -26.48 -23.15 -12.96
CA TYR A 475 -27.49 -22.13 -12.66
C TYR A 475 -28.13 -21.50 -13.89
N PHE A 476 -27.77 -21.93 -15.12
CA PHE A 476 -28.32 -21.34 -16.35
C PHE A 476 -29.87 -21.46 -16.45
N GLY A 477 -30.44 -22.54 -15.93
CA GLY A 477 -31.87 -22.73 -15.85
C GLY A 477 -32.60 -21.89 -14.81
N LEU A 478 -31.89 -21.38 -13.78
CA LEU A 478 -32.48 -20.58 -12.72
C LEU A 478 -32.58 -19.09 -13.07
N GLN A 479 -31.73 -18.60 -13.98
CA GLN A 479 -31.77 -17.20 -14.45
C GLN A 479 -33.00 -16.89 -15.33
N PHE A 480 -33.57 -17.89 -15.96
CA PHE A 480 -34.80 -17.69 -16.81
C PHE A 480 -36.10 -17.62 -16.00
N ASN A 481 -36.10 -18.12 -14.76
CA ASN A 481 -37.29 -18.10 -13.88
C ASN A 481 -37.38 -16.87 -12.97
N MET A 482 -36.43 -15.93 -13.05
CA MET A 482 -36.43 -14.69 -12.24
C MET A 482 -36.80 -13.44 -13.06
N ILE A 483 -37.31 -13.60 -14.29
CA ILE A 483 -37.69 -12.48 -15.18
C ILE A 483 -39.23 -12.46 -15.44
N ASP A 484 -40.03 -13.24 -14.72
CA ASP A 484 -41.50 -13.14 -14.74
C ASP A 484 -42.03 -12.45 -13.49
#